data_ec3291d29ae7872708b0ffd466412118
#
_entry.id   ec3291d29ae7872708b0ffd466412118
#
_cell.length_a   1.000
_cell.length_b   1.000
_cell.length_c   1.000
_cell.angle_alpha   90.00
_cell.angle_beta   90.00
_cell.angle_gamma   90.00
#
_symmetry.space_group_name_H-M   'P 1'
#
loop_
_entity.id
_entity.type
_entity.pdbx_description
1 polymer ?
#
loop_
_entity_poly.entity_id
_entity_poly.type
_entity_poly.pdbx_seq_one_letter_code
_entity_poly.pdbx_strand_id
1 'polypeptide(L)'
;MNKLNFYQKARMSVFFHNSNPKALLRISGEDAEDYLQSQLSVDVGKLPVGAMRFALRLNTRGRVLAGGYLLRQGDEDFLLFSRGNEASEWVKLLDENVVADEVEFTDESSSRTVQVLGGTGIGNFLQSKGLTVPQEGQFTEIKEGILFLDERLPANTFTLLGKTGLACATDNGVREIGWEEIHKQRIEAGLFSVPEEIGPENLPQEGGLENGSVDFQKGCYLGQETMARIHATGKVRMQAR
;
A
#
# COMPACT_ATOMS: atom_id res chain seq x y z
N MET A 1 28.82 29.11 16.72
CA MET A 1 27.62 28.30 16.36
C MET A 1 28.04 26.84 16.34
N ASN A 2 27.55 26.05 17.28
CA ASN A 2 28.12 24.76 17.67
C ASN A 2 27.76 23.66 16.65
N LYS A 3 28.76 22.98 16.07
CA LYS A 3 28.58 21.86 15.14
C LYS A 3 27.71 20.73 15.72
N LEU A 4 27.69 20.55 17.03
CA LEU A 4 26.79 19.61 17.71
C LEU A 4 25.30 19.94 17.52
N ASN A 5 24.95 21.22 17.42
CA ASN A 5 23.56 21.65 17.21
C ASN A 5 23.03 21.39 15.81
N PHE A 6 23.94 21.32 14.79
CA PHE A 6 23.59 20.99 13.43
C PHE A 6 23.32 19.49 13.26
N TYR A 7 24.13 18.63 13.90
CA TYR A 7 23.92 17.17 13.88
C TYR A 7 22.75 16.71 14.74
N GLN A 8 22.41 17.44 15.83
CA GLN A 8 21.22 17.16 16.62
C GLN A 8 19.91 17.61 15.90
N LYS A 9 19.94 18.72 15.17
CA LYS A 9 18.80 19.15 14.33
C LYS A 9 18.56 18.23 13.13
N ALA A 10 19.60 17.59 12.58
CA ALA A 10 19.45 16.57 11.55
C ALA A 10 18.85 15.26 12.09
N ARG A 11 18.84 15.05 13.41
CA ARG A 11 18.39 13.80 14.05
C ARG A 11 16.89 13.66 14.30
N MET A 12 16.07 14.67 14.04
CA MET A 12 14.61 14.61 14.25
C MET A 12 13.87 15.40 13.15
N SER A 13 14.19 15.13 11.90
CA SER A 13 13.40 15.72 10.82
C SER A 13 12.15 14.87 10.58
N VAL A 14 11.00 15.47 10.74
CA VAL A 14 9.73 14.92 10.30
C VAL A 14 9.34 15.66 9.03
N PHE A 15 8.82 14.95 8.06
CA PHE A 15 8.25 15.53 6.86
C PHE A 15 6.81 15.05 6.66
N PHE A 16 6.06 15.82 5.89
CA PHE A 16 4.77 15.40 5.37
C PHE A 16 4.59 15.79 3.91
N HIS A 17 3.68 15.08 3.26
CA HIS A 17 3.22 15.37 1.90
C HIS A 17 1.72 15.08 1.82
N ASN A 18 0.96 15.99 1.23
CA ASN A 18 -0.48 15.82 1.02
C ASN A 18 -0.76 15.56 -0.45
N SER A 19 -1.65 14.60 -0.71
CA SER A 19 -2.13 14.25 -2.05
C SER A 19 -3.55 13.68 -1.98
N ASN A 20 -4.08 13.30 -3.14
CA ASN A 20 -5.30 12.52 -3.24
C ASN A 20 -4.96 11.07 -3.62
N PRO A 21 -5.75 10.07 -3.20
CA PRO A 21 -5.59 8.71 -3.68
C PRO A 21 -5.96 8.65 -5.18
N LYS A 22 -5.25 7.85 -5.96
CA LYS A 22 -5.71 7.47 -7.30
C LYS A 22 -6.86 6.48 -7.23
N ALA A 23 -6.76 5.53 -6.30
CA ALA A 23 -7.87 4.65 -5.96
C ALA A 23 -7.99 4.48 -4.45
N LEU A 24 -9.22 4.61 -3.99
CA LEU A 24 -9.66 4.19 -2.67
C LEU A 24 -11.03 3.55 -2.86
N LEU A 25 -11.05 2.22 -2.96
CA LEU A 25 -12.25 1.45 -3.21
C LEU A 25 -12.70 0.73 -1.95
N ARG A 26 -13.94 0.92 -1.54
CA ARG A 26 -14.59 0.03 -0.60
C ARG A 26 -15.13 -1.16 -1.35
N ILE A 27 -14.84 -2.36 -0.85
CA ILE A 27 -15.26 -3.63 -1.40
C ILE A 27 -16.01 -4.35 -0.28
N SER A 28 -17.30 -4.63 -0.49
CA SER A 28 -18.16 -5.22 0.53
C SER A 28 -19.16 -6.20 -0.07
N GLY A 29 -19.71 -7.09 0.77
CA GLY A 29 -20.70 -8.09 0.39
C GLY A 29 -20.39 -9.45 1.00
N GLU A 30 -21.38 -10.33 1.02
CA GLU A 30 -21.27 -11.67 1.63
C GLU A 30 -20.14 -12.50 1.01
N ASP A 31 -19.88 -12.32 -0.28
CA ASP A 31 -18.84 -13.04 -1.02
C ASP A 31 -17.50 -12.27 -1.16
N ALA A 32 -17.37 -11.07 -0.54
CA ALA A 32 -16.22 -10.20 -0.75
C ALA A 32 -14.88 -10.87 -0.40
N GLU A 33 -14.80 -11.64 0.69
CA GLU A 33 -13.59 -12.36 1.08
C GLU A 33 -13.19 -13.41 0.04
N ASP A 34 -14.09 -14.32 -0.30
CA ASP A 34 -13.84 -15.42 -1.24
C ASP A 34 -13.57 -14.89 -2.65
N TYR A 35 -14.30 -13.85 -3.04
CA TYR A 35 -14.06 -13.17 -4.31
C TYR A 35 -12.65 -12.58 -4.37
N LEU A 36 -12.28 -11.74 -3.40
CA LEU A 36 -10.93 -11.14 -3.33
C LEU A 36 -9.84 -12.19 -3.19
N GLN A 37 -10.11 -13.30 -2.49
CA GLN A 37 -9.21 -14.45 -2.39
C GLN A 37 -8.89 -15.02 -3.78
N SER A 38 -9.85 -15.06 -4.70
CA SER A 38 -9.65 -15.55 -6.08
C SER A 38 -8.97 -14.54 -7.01
N GLN A 39 -9.06 -13.24 -6.71
CA GLN A 39 -8.59 -12.16 -7.58
C GLN A 39 -7.20 -11.63 -7.24
N LEU A 40 -6.77 -11.68 -5.99
CA LEU A 40 -5.55 -11.04 -5.52
C LEU A 40 -4.48 -12.08 -5.15
N SER A 41 -3.21 -11.64 -5.17
CA SER A 41 -2.05 -12.49 -4.94
C SER A 41 -1.79 -12.82 -3.47
N VAL A 42 -2.41 -12.13 -2.53
CA VAL A 42 -2.26 -12.34 -1.07
C VAL A 42 -3.36 -13.26 -0.52
N ASP A 43 -3.11 -13.91 0.61
CA ASP A 43 -4.10 -14.74 1.30
C ASP A 43 -5.07 -13.83 2.09
N VAL A 44 -6.22 -13.54 1.48
CA VAL A 44 -7.25 -12.67 2.04
C VAL A 44 -7.97 -13.37 3.21
N GLY A 45 -8.21 -14.68 3.11
CA GLY A 45 -8.85 -15.46 4.16
C GLY A 45 -8.05 -15.53 5.47
N LYS A 46 -6.72 -15.37 5.40
CA LYS A 46 -5.86 -15.29 6.60
C LYS A 46 -5.57 -13.86 7.06
N LEU A 47 -6.08 -12.85 6.37
CA LEU A 47 -5.90 -11.45 6.76
C LEU A 47 -6.86 -11.10 7.92
N PRO A 48 -6.40 -10.84 9.15
CA PRO A 48 -7.29 -10.50 10.26
C PRO A 48 -7.93 -9.13 10.06
N VAL A 49 -9.08 -8.89 10.69
CA VAL A 49 -9.66 -7.55 10.80
C VAL A 49 -8.64 -6.62 11.49
N GLY A 50 -8.45 -5.41 10.97
CA GLY A 50 -7.43 -4.47 11.42
C GLY A 50 -6.05 -4.68 10.79
N ALA A 51 -5.88 -5.70 9.96
CA ALA A 51 -4.65 -5.95 9.21
C ALA A 51 -4.75 -5.52 7.75
N MET A 52 -3.58 -5.39 7.13
CA MET A 52 -3.45 -5.02 5.72
C MET A 52 -2.30 -5.74 5.04
N ARG A 53 -2.35 -5.84 3.71
CA ARG A 53 -1.26 -6.34 2.86
C ARG A 53 -1.23 -5.57 1.54
N PHE A 54 -0.03 -5.38 1.02
CA PHE A 54 0.11 -4.92 -0.36
C PHE A 54 -0.17 -6.10 -1.29
N ALA A 55 -1.22 -6.00 -2.09
CA ALA A 55 -1.72 -7.05 -2.97
C ALA A 55 -1.50 -6.67 -4.43
N LEU A 56 -1.32 -7.68 -5.27
CA LEU A 56 -1.22 -7.53 -6.71
C LEU A 56 -2.44 -8.15 -7.40
N ARG A 57 -2.93 -7.49 -8.43
CA ARG A 57 -3.83 -8.06 -9.42
C ARG A 57 -2.99 -8.51 -10.61
N LEU A 58 -2.98 -9.79 -10.89
CA LEU A 58 -2.22 -10.38 -11.98
C LEU A 58 -3.14 -10.77 -13.13
N ASN A 59 -2.58 -10.91 -14.33
CA ASN A 59 -3.27 -11.59 -15.42
C ASN A 59 -2.98 -13.10 -15.40
N THR A 60 -3.61 -13.86 -16.29
CA THR A 60 -3.44 -15.32 -16.40
C THR A 60 -2.00 -15.76 -16.69
N ARG A 61 -1.15 -14.87 -17.18
CA ARG A 61 0.28 -15.12 -17.43
C ARG A 61 1.17 -14.69 -16.25
N GLY A 62 0.59 -14.31 -15.10
CA GLY A 62 1.29 -13.85 -13.91
C GLY A 62 1.88 -12.44 -14.03
N ARG A 63 1.49 -11.64 -15.04
CA ARG A 63 1.94 -10.26 -15.20
C ARG A 63 1.18 -9.31 -14.28
N VAL A 64 1.85 -8.30 -13.79
CA VAL A 64 1.29 -7.32 -12.84
C VAL A 64 0.39 -6.34 -13.60
N LEU A 65 -0.89 -6.31 -13.29
CA LEU A 65 -1.85 -5.34 -13.84
C LEU A 65 -2.07 -4.16 -12.91
N ALA A 66 -2.16 -4.42 -11.62
CA ALA A 66 -2.37 -3.40 -10.60
C ALA A 66 -1.76 -3.81 -9.26
N GLY A 67 -1.51 -2.81 -8.40
CA GLY A 67 -1.02 -3.00 -7.04
C GLY A 67 -1.64 -2.00 -6.07
N GLY A 68 -2.00 -2.48 -4.89
CA GLY A 68 -2.60 -1.66 -3.85
C GLY A 68 -2.59 -2.36 -2.49
N TYR A 69 -2.77 -1.57 -1.44
CA TYR A 69 -2.98 -2.09 -0.10
C TYR A 69 -4.43 -2.55 0.04
N LEU A 70 -4.63 -3.79 0.44
CA LEU A 70 -5.92 -4.31 0.90
C LEU A 70 -5.94 -4.24 2.42
N LEU A 71 -6.87 -3.48 2.98
CA LEU A 71 -7.12 -3.32 4.40
C LEU A 71 -8.43 -4.04 4.75
N ARG A 72 -8.43 -4.95 5.71
CA ARG A 72 -9.64 -5.61 6.18
C ARG A 72 -10.26 -4.82 7.33
N GLN A 73 -11.39 -4.17 7.08
CA GLN A 73 -12.11 -3.36 8.07
C GLN A 73 -13.16 -4.16 8.84
N GLY A 74 -13.66 -5.23 8.27
CA GLY A 74 -14.67 -6.12 8.84
C GLY A 74 -14.64 -7.50 8.19
N ASP A 75 -15.57 -8.36 8.56
CA ASP A 75 -15.66 -9.72 8.00
C ASP A 75 -15.94 -9.66 6.49
N GLU A 76 -16.83 -8.78 6.07
CA GLU A 76 -17.30 -8.60 4.69
C GLU A 76 -16.95 -7.20 4.15
N ASP A 77 -15.98 -6.50 4.75
CA ASP A 77 -15.68 -5.10 4.46
C ASP A 77 -14.19 -4.86 4.31
N PHE A 78 -13.80 -4.48 3.11
CA PHE A 78 -12.41 -4.24 2.74
C PHE A 78 -12.26 -2.86 2.11
N LEU A 79 -11.08 -2.26 2.30
CA LEU A 79 -10.68 -1.03 1.66
C LEU A 79 -9.43 -1.28 0.84
N LEU A 80 -9.47 -0.98 -0.46
CA LEU A 80 -8.33 -1.09 -1.35
C LEU A 80 -7.80 0.30 -1.66
N PHE A 81 -6.56 0.55 -1.30
CA PHE A 81 -5.86 1.81 -1.55
C PHE A 81 -4.74 1.64 -2.57
N SER A 82 -4.74 2.41 -3.65
CA SER A 82 -3.66 2.46 -4.65
C SER A 82 -3.19 3.87 -4.93
N ARG A 83 -1.85 4.01 -5.06
CA ARG A 83 -1.20 5.24 -5.53
C ARG A 83 -0.95 5.25 -7.03
N GLY A 84 -0.89 4.08 -7.65
CA GLY A 84 -0.46 3.92 -9.04
C GLY A 84 -1.62 3.76 -10.01
N ASN A 85 -2.60 2.94 -9.67
CA ASN A 85 -3.74 2.65 -10.53
C ASN A 85 -4.95 3.50 -10.15
N GLU A 86 -5.68 3.97 -11.14
CA GLU A 86 -6.93 4.70 -10.96
C GLU A 86 -8.06 3.78 -10.47
N ALA A 87 -9.04 4.35 -9.75
CA ALA A 87 -10.18 3.58 -9.24
C ALA A 87 -10.96 2.88 -10.35
N SER A 88 -11.15 3.53 -11.48
CA SER A 88 -11.82 2.94 -12.65
C SER A 88 -11.08 1.74 -13.25
N GLU A 89 -9.74 1.74 -13.19
CA GLU A 89 -8.93 0.59 -13.64
C GLU A 89 -9.11 -0.60 -12.69
N TRP A 90 -9.08 -0.35 -11.38
CA TRP A 90 -9.30 -1.39 -10.38
C TRP A 90 -10.71 -1.98 -10.48
N VAL A 91 -11.73 -1.13 -10.57
CA VAL A 91 -13.12 -1.59 -10.73
C VAL A 91 -13.23 -2.46 -11.97
N LYS A 92 -12.70 -2.02 -13.12
CA LYS A 92 -12.73 -2.81 -14.33
C LYS A 92 -12.06 -4.18 -14.17
N LEU A 93 -10.85 -4.22 -13.55
CA LEU A 93 -10.10 -5.47 -13.36
C LEU A 93 -10.79 -6.45 -12.40
N LEU A 94 -11.52 -5.93 -11.43
CA LEU A 94 -12.28 -6.74 -10.49
C LEU A 94 -13.63 -7.16 -11.08
N ASP A 95 -14.37 -6.27 -11.70
CA ASP A 95 -15.70 -6.54 -12.24
C ASP A 95 -15.69 -7.58 -13.40
N GLU A 96 -14.59 -7.69 -14.14
CA GLU A 96 -14.44 -8.66 -15.24
C GLU A 96 -14.74 -10.13 -14.85
N ASN A 97 -14.61 -10.48 -13.56
CA ASN A 97 -14.78 -11.85 -13.08
C ASN A 97 -15.95 -12.01 -12.11
N VAL A 98 -16.76 -10.99 -11.89
CA VAL A 98 -18.00 -11.09 -11.11
C VAL A 98 -19.05 -11.77 -11.97
N VAL A 99 -19.57 -12.92 -11.55
CA VAL A 99 -20.59 -13.67 -12.29
C VAL A 99 -21.88 -13.78 -11.47
N ALA A 100 -21.78 -14.22 -10.23
CA ALA A 100 -22.92 -14.43 -9.34
C ALA A 100 -22.57 -14.06 -7.90
N ASP A 101 -21.39 -13.49 -7.68
CA ASP A 101 -20.87 -13.13 -6.36
C ASP A 101 -21.61 -11.88 -5.85
N GLU A 102 -22.02 -11.90 -4.58
CA GLU A 102 -22.59 -10.75 -3.88
C GLU A 102 -21.45 -9.83 -3.38
N VAL A 103 -20.88 -9.05 -4.31
CA VAL A 103 -19.80 -8.10 -4.06
C VAL A 103 -20.08 -6.74 -4.68
N GLU A 104 -19.87 -5.68 -3.93
CA GLU A 104 -20.05 -4.30 -4.35
C GLU A 104 -18.72 -3.52 -4.30
N PHE A 105 -18.52 -2.64 -5.29
CA PHE A 105 -17.36 -1.75 -5.37
C PHE A 105 -17.82 -0.29 -5.28
N THR A 106 -17.40 0.42 -4.25
CA THR A 106 -17.69 1.85 -4.07
C THR A 106 -16.41 2.67 -4.13
N ASP A 107 -16.33 3.63 -5.06
CA ASP A 107 -15.19 4.55 -5.17
C ASP A 107 -15.31 5.69 -4.14
N GLU A 108 -14.43 5.66 -3.13
CA GLU A 108 -14.30 6.70 -2.11
C GLU A 108 -13.14 7.67 -2.38
N SER A 109 -12.46 7.60 -3.52
CA SER A 109 -11.22 8.36 -3.81
C SER A 109 -11.41 9.87 -3.67
N SER A 110 -12.56 10.41 -4.11
CA SER A 110 -12.85 11.84 -4.04
C SER A 110 -13.22 12.34 -2.63
N SER A 111 -13.56 11.42 -1.72
CA SER A 111 -14.01 11.74 -0.35
C SER A 111 -12.89 11.75 0.68
N ARG A 112 -11.68 11.36 0.27
CA ARG A 112 -10.53 11.16 1.16
C ARG A 112 -9.29 11.86 0.62
N THR A 113 -8.37 12.14 1.53
CA THR A 113 -7.02 12.65 1.25
C THR A 113 -5.98 11.65 1.71
N VAL A 114 -4.80 11.72 1.11
CA VAL A 114 -3.62 10.95 1.52
C VAL A 114 -2.61 11.92 2.12
N GLN A 115 -2.20 11.66 3.35
CA GLN A 115 -1.04 12.35 3.93
C GLN A 115 0.06 11.32 4.18
N VAL A 116 1.22 11.53 3.55
CA VAL A 116 2.44 10.78 3.83
C VAL A 116 3.22 11.50 4.91
N LEU A 117 3.65 10.77 5.92
CA LEU A 117 4.38 11.26 7.09
C LEU A 117 5.64 10.42 7.25
N GLY A 118 6.81 11.04 7.40
CA GLY A 118 8.04 10.26 7.52
C GLY A 118 9.20 11.00 8.18
N GLY A 119 10.33 10.32 8.24
CA GLY A 119 11.57 10.85 8.80
C GLY A 119 11.98 10.20 10.11
N THR A 120 13.22 10.48 10.54
CA THR A 120 13.81 9.83 11.72
C THR A 120 13.12 10.14 13.05
N GLY A 121 12.35 11.22 13.11
CA GLY A 121 11.60 11.66 14.29
C GLY A 121 10.14 11.26 14.31
N ILE A 122 9.66 10.54 13.30
CA ILE A 122 8.22 10.31 13.07
C ILE A 122 7.55 9.57 14.24
N GLY A 123 8.19 8.55 14.81
CA GLY A 123 7.63 7.81 15.96
C GLY A 123 7.34 8.72 17.16
N ASN A 124 8.30 9.58 17.53
CA ASN A 124 8.13 10.56 18.62
C ASN A 124 7.06 11.61 18.27
N PHE A 125 7.00 12.02 17.00
CA PHE A 125 5.98 12.94 16.52
C PHE A 125 4.58 12.35 16.68
N LEU A 126 4.33 11.13 16.20
CA LEU A 126 3.04 10.46 16.35
C LEU A 126 2.65 10.30 17.83
N GLN A 127 3.60 9.89 18.68
CA GLN A 127 3.37 9.79 20.12
C GLN A 127 3.03 11.16 20.76
N SER A 128 3.67 12.25 20.32
CA SER A 128 3.36 13.61 20.80
C SER A 128 1.96 14.08 20.43
N LYS A 129 1.37 13.49 19.37
CA LYS A 129 -0.03 13.68 18.97
C LYS A 129 -0.99 12.71 19.70
N GLY A 130 -0.50 11.91 20.64
CA GLY A 130 -1.30 10.89 21.35
C GLY A 130 -1.64 9.67 20.52
N LEU A 131 -0.92 9.44 19.41
CA LEU A 131 -1.18 8.34 18.50
C LEU A 131 -0.28 7.15 18.80
N THR A 132 -0.85 5.95 18.73
CA THR A 132 -0.08 4.70 18.74
C THR A 132 0.54 4.50 17.36
N VAL A 133 1.83 4.16 17.32
CA VAL A 133 2.54 3.85 16.09
C VAL A 133 2.05 2.49 15.58
N PRO A 134 1.44 2.41 14.38
CA PRO A 134 1.00 1.15 13.80
C PRO A 134 2.18 0.20 13.57
N GLN A 135 1.94 -1.09 13.77
CA GLN A 135 2.90 -2.14 13.42
C GLN A 135 2.82 -2.48 11.93
N GLU A 136 3.88 -3.09 11.43
CA GLU A 136 3.93 -3.63 10.06
C GLU A 136 2.74 -4.57 9.79
N GLY A 137 2.10 -4.39 8.65
CA GLY A 137 0.94 -5.19 8.25
C GLY A 137 -0.36 -4.90 9.02
N GLN A 138 -0.37 -3.86 9.86
CA GLN A 138 -1.56 -3.42 10.59
C GLN A 138 -1.86 -1.94 10.33
N PHE A 139 -3.10 -1.57 10.50
CA PHE A 139 -3.52 -0.17 10.50
C PHE A 139 -4.18 0.20 11.83
N THR A 140 -4.23 1.49 12.10
CA THR A 140 -4.88 2.05 13.29
C THR A 140 -5.90 3.09 12.84
N GLU A 141 -7.13 2.94 13.28
CA GLU A 141 -8.13 3.99 13.11
C GLU A 141 -7.88 5.12 14.11
N ILE A 142 -7.85 6.33 13.60
CA ILE A 142 -7.71 7.57 14.37
C ILE A 142 -8.82 8.53 13.98
N LYS A 143 -8.95 9.64 14.71
CA LYS A 143 -9.98 10.64 14.43
C LYS A 143 -9.94 11.17 12.98
N GLU A 144 -8.76 11.35 12.43
CA GLU A 144 -8.51 11.89 11.10
C GLU A 144 -8.74 10.86 10.00
N GLY A 145 -8.61 9.55 10.29
CA GLY A 145 -8.74 8.46 9.33
C GLY A 145 -7.99 7.19 9.73
N ILE A 146 -7.40 6.53 8.75
CA ILE A 146 -6.68 5.26 8.89
C ILE A 146 -5.18 5.54 8.73
N LEU A 147 -4.39 5.26 9.77
CA LEU A 147 -2.93 5.41 9.78
C LEU A 147 -2.25 4.05 9.71
N PHE A 148 -1.24 3.89 8.86
CA PHE A 148 -0.46 2.68 8.75
C PHE A 148 1.00 2.93 8.34
N LEU A 149 1.89 2.00 8.66
CA LEU A 149 3.26 1.96 8.16
C LEU A 149 3.24 1.57 6.68
N ASP A 150 3.83 2.38 5.82
CA ASP A 150 3.81 2.18 4.37
C ASP A 150 5.09 1.52 3.88
N GLU A 151 5.02 0.20 3.72
CA GLU A 151 6.15 -0.64 3.30
C GLU A 151 6.60 -0.39 1.85
N ARG A 152 5.78 0.31 1.05
CA ARG A 152 6.08 0.69 -0.34
C ARG A 152 6.71 2.06 -0.46
N LEU A 153 6.98 2.72 0.67
CA LEU A 153 7.70 3.97 0.79
C LEU A 153 8.98 3.77 1.62
N PRO A 154 9.90 4.76 1.67
CA PRO A 154 11.13 4.66 2.46
C PRO A 154 10.85 4.30 3.93
N ALA A 155 11.83 3.68 4.59
CA ALA A 155 11.70 3.25 5.97
C ALA A 155 11.21 4.38 6.90
N ASN A 156 10.41 4.04 7.89
CA ASN A 156 9.76 4.97 8.81
C ASN A 156 8.85 5.99 8.10
N THR A 157 8.14 5.55 7.09
CA THR A 157 7.12 6.36 6.40
C THR A 157 5.73 5.76 6.65
N PHE A 158 4.81 6.63 7.04
CA PHE A 158 3.42 6.30 7.34
C PHE A 158 2.50 6.97 6.33
N THR A 159 1.39 6.33 6.09
CA THR A 159 0.30 6.88 5.28
C THR A 159 -0.94 7.02 6.14
N LEU A 160 -1.54 8.20 6.08
CA LEU A 160 -2.85 8.51 6.63
C LEU A 160 -3.85 8.66 5.49
N LEU A 161 -4.86 7.79 5.47
CA LEU A 161 -6.02 7.90 4.59
C LEU A 161 -7.17 8.52 5.37
N GLY A 162 -7.49 9.77 5.12
CA GLY A 162 -8.44 10.47 5.95
C GLY A 162 -9.26 11.54 5.24
N LYS A 163 -10.25 12.08 5.94
CA LYS A 163 -10.99 13.27 5.46
C LYS A 163 -10.15 14.53 5.60
N THR A 164 -9.22 14.53 6.55
CA THR A 164 -8.25 15.59 6.79
C THR A 164 -6.92 14.97 7.16
N GLY A 165 -5.81 15.67 6.90
CA GLY A 165 -4.50 15.28 7.40
C GLY A 165 -4.31 15.67 8.88
N LEU A 166 -3.27 15.12 9.52
CA LEU A 166 -2.79 15.64 10.80
C LEU A 166 -2.28 17.07 10.61
N ALA A 167 -2.58 17.93 11.57
CA ALA A 167 -2.06 19.29 11.59
C ALA A 167 -0.55 19.26 11.85
N CYS A 168 0.24 19.45 10.81
CA CYS A 168 1.70 19.36 10.82
C CYS A 168 2.38 20.72 10.63
N ALA A 169 1.74 21.64 9.88
CA ALA A 169 2.36 22.87 9.39
C ALA A 169 2.83 23.86 10.49
N THR A 170 2.31 23.72 11.70
CA THR A 170 2.66 24.60 12.84
C THR A 170 3.70 23.97 13.80
N ASP A 171 4.07 22.72 13.57
CA ASP A 171 4.99 22.03 14.47
C ASP A 171 6.46 22.34 14.13
N ASN A 172 7.23 22.73 15.15
CA ASN A 172 8.65 22.99 14.98
C ASN A 172 9.41 21.73 14.57
N GLY A 173 10.13 21.81 13.45
CA GLY A 173 10.93 20.71 12.91
C GLY A 173 10.19 19.77 11.97
N VAL A 174 8.93 20.06 11.66
CA VAL A 174 8.16 19.39 10.61
C VAL A 174 8.20 20.25 9.33
N ARG A 175 8.43 19.61 8.19
CA ARG A 175 8.47 20.30 6.89
C ARG A 175 7.56 19.61 5.87
N GLU A 176 6.95 20.37 5.02
CA GLU A 176 6.30 19.84 3.83
C GLU A 176 7.35 19.54 2.76
N ILE A 177 7.21 18.41 2.06
CA ILE A 177 8.07 18.05 0.93
C ILE A 177 7.24 17.70 -0.29
N GLY A 178 7.82 17.84 -1.47
CA GLY A 178 7.20 17.42 -2.73
C GLY A 178 7.23 15.90 -2.88
N TRP A 179 6.30 15.36 -3.68
CA TRP A 179 6.28 13.95 -4.03
C TRP A 179 7.59 13.48 -4.68
N GLU A 180 8.23 14.34 -5.46
CA GLU A 180 9.51 14.06 -6.12
C GLU A 180 10.63 13.67 -5.13
N GLU A 181 10.67 14.30 -3.96
CA GLU A 181 11.66 13.98 -2.92
C GLU A 181 11.39 12.59 -2.33
N ILE A 182 10.13 12.25 -2.06
CA ILE A 182 9.72 10.92 -1.59
C ILE A 182 10.01 9.87 -2.66
N HIS A 183 9.68 10.17 -3.92
CA HIS A 183 9.90 9.29 -5.06
C HIS A 183 11.39 8.97 -5.24
N LYS A 184 12.26 9.98 -5.13
CA LYS A 184 13.71 9.79 -5.18
C LYS A 184 14.19 8.85 -4.07
N GLN A 185 13.78 9.10 -2.82
CA GLN A 185 14.14 8.24 -1.69
C GLN A 185 13.64 6.80 -1.86
N ARG A 186 12.45 6.62 -2.44
CA ARG A 186 11.87 5.31 -2.76
C ARG A 186 12.74 4.55 -3.78
N ILE A 187 13.17 5.22 -4.85
CA ILE A 187 14.06 4.63 -5.86
C ILE A 187 15.41 4.27 -5.22
N GLU A 188 16.00 5.14 -4.42
CA GLU A 188 17.24 4.89 -3.70
C GLU A 188 17.13 3.70 -2.73
N ALA A 189 15.94 3.44 -2.19
CA ALA A 189 15.63 2.28 -1.36
C ALA A 189 15.33 1.00 -2.17
N GLY A 190 15.32 1.05 -3.51
CA GLY A 190 15.02 -0.10 -4.36
C GLY A 190 13.55 -0.54 -4.32
N LEU A 191 12.64 0.35 -3.95
CA LEU A 191 11.21 0.07 -3.88
C LEU A 191 10.54 0.48 -5.20
N PHE A 192 10.04 -0.49 -5.96
CA PHE A 192 9.42 -0.25 -7.26
C PHE A 192 7.93 0.11 -7.15
N SER A 193 7.47 1.08 -7.96
CA SER A 193 6.06 1.44 -8.06
C SER A 193 5.31 0.52 -9.03
N VAL A 194 4.02 0.37 -8.78
CA VAL A 194 3.08 -0.36 -9.63
C VAL A 194 1.97 0.62 -10.05
N PRO A 195 1.64 0.71 -11.32
CA PRO A 195 2.14 -0.06 -12.47
C PRO A 195 3.32 0.59 -13.23
N GLU A 196 3.81 1.76 -12.81
CA GLU A 196 4.73 2.60 -13.60
C GLU A 196 6.07 1.91 -13.88
N GLU A 197 6.65 1.21 -12.90
CA GLU A 197 7.94 0.55 -13.05
C GLU A 197 7.81 -0.97 -13.17
N ILE A 198 6.89 -1.56 -12.42
CA ILE A 198 6.51 -2.97 -12.54
C ILE A 198 5.05 -3.04 -12.95
N GLY A 199 4.80 -3.28 -14.22
CA GLY A 199 3.49 -3.19 -14.87
C GLY A 199 3.17 -4.40 -15.75
N PRO A 200 2.29 -4.23 -16.77
CA PRO A 200 1.71 -5.33 -17.55
C PRO A 200 2.69 -6.22 -18.31
N GLU A 201 3.92 -5.74 -18.53
CA GLU A 201 4.98 -6.52 -19.16
C GLU A 201 5.90 -7.23 -18.16
N ASN A 202 5.71 -7.01 -16.85
CA ASN A 202 6.58 -7.50 -15.80
C ASN A 202 5.94 -8.59 -14.94
N LEU A 203 6.80 -9.46 -14.40
CA LEU A 203 6.46 -10.38 -13.34
C LEU A 203 6.76 -9.73 -11.96
N PRO A 204 6.04 -10.07 -10.89
CA PRO A 204 6.32 -9.56 -9.55
C PRO A 204 7.79 -9.71 -9.12
N GLN A 205 8.41 -10.83 -9.46
CA GLN A 205 9.80 -11.13 -9.10
C GLN A 205 10.82 -10.21 -9.76
N GLU A 206 10.48 -9.59 -10.88
CA GLU A 206 11.38 -8.65 -11.57
C GLU A 206 11.62 -7.40 -10.75
N GLY A 207 10.67 -7.01 -9.89
CA GLY A 207 10.77 -5.90 -8.94
C GLY A 207 10.83 -6.32 -7.46
N GLY A 208 11.07 -7.60 -7.16
CA GLY A 208 11.10 -8.09 -5.78
C GLY A 208 9.75 -8.02 -5.05
N LEU A 209 8.64 -7.88 -5.81
CA LEU A 209 7.30 -7.74 -5.24
C LEU A 209 6.73 -9.05 -4.70
N GLU A 210 7.31 -10.20 -5.04
CA GLU A 210 6.87 -11.50 -4.53
C GLU A 210 7.00 -11.60 -3.00
N ASN A 211 7.96 -10.88 -2.42
CA ASN A 211 8.15 -10.87 -0.98
C ASN A 211 7.07 -10.01 -0.32
N GLY A 212 6.18 -10.65 0.44
CA GLY A 212 5.10 -9.98 1.16
C GLY A 212 3.85 -9.64 0.34
N SER A 213 3.93 -9.67 -1.02
CA SER A 213 2.80 -9.34 -1.89
C SER A 213 2.26 -10.54 -2.67
N VAL A 214 2.84 -11.74 -2.51
CA VAL A 214 2.38 -12.98 -3.14
C VAL A 214 2.40 -14.10 -2.12
N ASP A 215 1.26 -14.77 -1.94
CA ASP A 215 1.19 -15.98 -1.15
C ASP A 215 1.22 -17.21 -2.07
N PHE A 216 2.22 -18.07 -1.87
CA PHE A 216 2.39 -19.30 -2.66
C PHE A 216 1.68 -20.51 -2.05
N GLN A 217 1.09 -20.38 -0.87
CA GLN A 217 0.41 -21.45 -0.13
C GLN A 217 -1.11 -21.28 -0.11
N LYS A 218 -1.63 -20.14 -0.58
CA LYS A 218 -3.07 -19.88 -0.64
C LYS A 218 -3.75 -20.70 -1.74
N GLY A 219 -5.09 -20.72 -1.72
CA GLY A 219 -5.94 -21.27 -2.78
C GLY A 219 -5.76 -20.59 -4.14
N CYS A 220 -6.50 -21.04 -5.14
CA CYS A 220 -6.36 -20.56 -6.51
C CYS A 220 -6.61 -19.05 -6.63
N TYR A 221 -5.77 -18.39 -7.41
CA TYR A 221 -5.94 -17.00 -7.82
C TYR A 221 -5.41 -16.78 -9.24
N LEU A 222 -5.79 -15.67 -9.84
CA LEU A 222 -5.43 -15.38 -11.22
C LEU A 222 -3.91 -15.25 -11.40
N GLY A 223 -3.32 -16.03 -12.34
CA GLY A 223 -1.89 -16.04 -12.61
C GLY A 223 -1.05 -16.98 -11.71
N GLN A 224 -1.67 -17.69 -10.78
CA GLN A 224 -0.99 -18.56 -9.80
C GLN A 224 -0.10 -19.62 -10.46
N GLU A 225 -0.52 -20.26 -11.56
CA GLU A 225 0.27 -21.31 -12.21
C GLU A 225 1.66 -20.82 -12.62
N THR A 226 1.73 -19.65 -13.25
CA THR A 226 2.98 -19.03 -13.64
C THR A 226 3.82 -18.67 -12.42
N MET A 227 3.21 -18.11 -11.38
CA MET A 227 3.87 -17.73 -10.15
C MET A 227 4.47 -18.95 -9.44
N ALA A 228 3.70 -20.03 -9.28
CA ALA A 228 4.16 -21.29 -8.66
C ALA A 228 5.33 -21.90 -9.44
N ARG A 229 5.25 -21.93 -10.77
CA ARG A 229 6.33 -22.43 -11.63
C ARG A 229 7.63 -21.65 -11.48
N ILE A 230 7.56 -20.32 -11.44
CA ILE A 230 8.73 -19.47 -11.27
C ILE A 230 9.31 -19.64 -9.88
N HIS A 231 8.47 -19.68 -8.85
CA HIS A 231 8.89 -19.93 -7.48
C HIS A 231 9.64 -21.26 -7.33
N ALA A 232 9.13 -22.34 -7.93
CA ALA A 232 9.75 -23.66 -7.91
C ALA A 232 11.08 -23.70 -8.67
N THR A 233 11.24 -22.95 -9.75
CA THR A 233 12.47 -22.95 -10.56
C THR A 233 13.50 -21.93 -10.10
N GLY A 234 13.10 -20.91 -9.32
CA GLY A 234 13.95 -19.83 -8.82
C GLY A 234 14.58 -18.96 -9.93
N LYS A 235 14.04 -19.00 -11.16
CA LYS A 235 14.62 -18.30 -12.33
C LYS A 235 13.65 -17.30 -12.92
N VAL A 236 13.98 -16.03 -12.80
CA VAL A 236 13.44 -14.95 -13.64
C VAL A 236 14.46 -14.53 -14.68
N ARG A 237 14.00 -14.11 -15.86
CA ARG A 237 14.90 -13.69 -16.96
C ARG A 237 15.54 -12.35 -16.67
N MET A 238 14.85 -11.47 -16.00
CA MET A 238 15.30 -10.13 -15.59
C MET A 238 15.02 -9.95 -14.12
N GLN A 239 15.90 -9.23 -13.44
CA GLN A 239 15.72 -8.79 -12.06
C GLN A 239 16.30 -7.39 -11.96
N ALA A 240 15.54 -6.46 -11.40
CA ALA A 240 16.03 -5.14 -11.09
C ALA A 240 17.14 -5.24 -10.02
N ARG A 241 18.19 -4.44 -10.18
CA ARG A 241 19.35 -4.37 -9.28
C ARG A 241 19.53 -2.95 -8.80
#